data_decc2f72153093b2f90a1f96c84a1eb0
#
_entry.id   decc2f72153093b2f90a1f96c84a1eb0
#
_cell.length_a   1.000
_cell.length_b   1.000
_cell.length_c   1.000
_cell.angle_alpha   90.00
_cell.angle_beta   90.00
_cell.angle_gamma   90.00
#
_symmetry.space_group_name_H-M   'P 1'
#
loop_
_entity.id
_entity.type
_entity.pdbx_description
1 polymer ?
#
loop_
_entity_poly.entity_id
_entity_poly.type
_entity_poly.pdbx_seq_one_letter_code
_entity_poly.pdbx_strand_id
1 'polypeptide(L)'
;PPRSTPKPSSAASDVYKRQALNIPQEHPARQEHDTFYFNEDENGERKVLRTHTSPVQIRTMEKLKPPLRVIVPGRTYRSDHDATHSPMFHQCEGLVIGDNLNMSHLKGCLIDFCRIFFGVDDLPVRFRPSYFPFTEPSAEVDIGCSRKSGELIIGEGDEWLEILGSGMVNPRVLQNCGLDPNEHQGFAFGMGLERVAMLKYGIPDLRPYFDSE
;
A
#
# COMPACT_ATOMS: atom_id res chain seq x y z
N PRO A 1 20.86 -7.51 -26.28
CA PRO A 1 19.56 -8.04 -25.93
C PRO A 1 18.51 -6.92 -26.14
N PRO A 2 17.35 -7.22 -26.80
CA PRO A 2 16.33 -6.22 -27.00
C PRO A 2 15.81 -5.77 -25.66
N ARG A 3 15.80 -4.46 -25.42
CA ARG A 3 15.10 -3.85 -24.28
C ARG A 3 13.64 -4.23 -24.40
N SER A 4 13.16 -5.04 -23.46
CA SER A 4 11.72 -5.27 -23.32
C SER A 4 11.07 -3.92 -23.03
N THR A 5 10.37 -3.37 -24.01
CA THR A 5 9.46 -2.25 -23.76
C THR A 5 8.53 -2.65 -22.62
N PRO A 6 8.42 -1.86 -21.55
CA PRO A 6 7.45 -2.15 -20.49
C PRO A 6 6.08 -2.24 -21.17
N LYS A 7 5.43 -3.39 -21.07
CA LYS A 7 4.06 -3.50 -21.55
C LYS A 7 3.22 -2.44 -20.83
N PRO A 8 2.36 -1.66 -21.54
CA PRO A 8 1.49 -0.64 -20.94
C PRO A 8 0.61 -1.15 -19.79
N SER A 9 0.52 -2.47 -19.64
CA SER A 9 -0.31 -3.17 -18.68
C SER A 9 0.10 -3.07 -17.21
N SER A 10 1.26 -2.50 -16.86
CA SER A 10 1.67 -2.50 -15.44
C SER A 10 0.98 -1.42 -14.60
N ALA A 11 0.60 -0.29 -15.20
CA ALA A 11 -0.11 0.78 -14.51
C ALA A 11 -1.63 0.75 -14.73
N ALA A 12 -2.10 0.17 -15.86
CA ALA A 12 -3.52 -0.06 -16.09
C ALA A 12 -4.00 -1.30 -15.30
N SER A 13 -5.12 -1.18 -14.64
CA SER A 13 -5.74 -2.25 -13.87
C SER A 13 -7.17 -2.46 -14.34
N ASP A 14 -7.60 -3.72 -14.36
CA ASP A 14 -8.97 -4.06 -14.66
C ASP A 14 -9.87 -3.71 -13.47
N VAL A 15 -11.05 -3.19 -13.72
CA VAL A 15 -12.06 -2.92 -12.68
C VAL A 15 -12.38 -4.17 -11.86
N TYR A 16 -12.33 -5.35 -12.50
CA TYR A 16 -12.49 -6.65 -11.87
C TYR A 16 -11.55 -6.88 -10.66
N LYS A 17 -10.29 -6.42 -10.71
CA LYS A 17 -9.35 -6.63 -9.59
C LYS A 17 -9.75 -5.89 -8.32
N ARG A 18 -10.54 -4.83 -8.43
CA ARG A 18 -11.14 -4.14 -7.28
C ARG A 18 -12.20 -5.01 -6.58
N GLN A 19 -12.95 -5.80 -7.33
CA GLN A 19 -13.91 -6.77 -6.76
C GLN A 19 -13.17 -7.88 -6.02
N ALA A 20 -12.08 -8.41 -6.60
CA ALA A 20 -11.25 -9.43 -5.96
C ALA A 20 -10.65 -8.93 -4.63
N LEU A 21 -10.36 -7.63 -4.51
CA LEU A 21 -9.92 -6.96 -3.28
C LEU A 21 -11.06 -6.68 -2.28
N ASN A 22 -12.25 -7.21 -2.49
CA ASN A 22 -13.42 -6.98 -1.64
C ASN A 22 -13.81 -5.49 -1.50
N ILE A 23 -13.48 -4.65 -2.49
CA ILE A 23 -13.85 -3.24 -2.49
C ILE A 23 -15.28 -3.09 -3.01
N PRO A 24 -16.26 -2.63 -2.21
CA PRO A 24 -17.64 -2.44 -2.63
C PRO A 24 -17.77 -1.43 -3.78
N GLN A 25 -18.88 -1.51 -4.52
CA GLN A 25 -19.12 -0.58 -5.65
C GLN A 25 -19.28 0.87 -5.17
N GLU A 26 -19.88 1.05 -4.00
CA GLU A 26 -20.14 2.37 -3.39
C GLU A 26 -18.93 2.94 -2.65
N HIS A 27 -17.83 2.19 -2.57
CA HIS A 27 -16.64 2.64 -1.82
C HIS A 27 -16.04 3.89 -2.48
N PRO A 28 -15.66 4.94 -1.70
CA PRO A 28 -15.08 6.18 -2.23
C PRO A 28 -13.93 5.97 -3.20
N ALA A 29 -13.06 4.98 -2.95
CA ALA A 29 -11.96 4.62 -3.86
C ALA A 29 -12.38 4.12 -5.26
N ARG A 30 -13.69 3.97 -5.52
CA ARG A 30 -14.25 3.68 -6.86
C ARG A 30 -14.92 4.88 -7.51
N GLN A 31 -15.04 5.98 -6.80
CA GLN A 31 -15.70 7.17 -7.33
C GLN A 31 -14.82 7.84 -8.39
N GLU A 32 -15.46 8.45 -9.39
CA GLU A 32 -14.76 9.03 -10.55
C GLU A 32 -13.85 10.20 -10.18
N HIS A 33 -14.13 10.90 -9.08
CA HIS A 33 -13.30 12.01 -8.61
C HIS A 33 -11.95 11.59 -8.04
N ASP A 34 -11.80 10.32 -7.59
CA ASP A 34 -10.54 9.82 -7.03
C ASP A 34 -9.74 8.93 -7.99
N THR A 35 -10.29 8.60 -9.15
CA THR A 35 -9.72 7.60 -10.07
C THR A 35 -9.66 8.11 -11.50
N PHE A 36 -8.52 7.97 -12.15
CA PHE A 36 -8.39 8.20 -13.60
C PHE A 36 -8.87 6.98 -14.37
N TYR A 37 -9.94 7.14 -15.13
CA TYR A 37 -10.51 6.14 -16.01
C TYR A 37 -10.07 6.38 -17.46
N PHE A 38 -9.77 5.32 -18.18
CA PHE A 38 -9.65 5.35 -19.64
C PHE A 38 -11.04 5.31 -20.29
N ASN A 39 -11.12 5.68 -21.55
CA ASN A 39 -12.32 5.44 -22.35
C ASN A 39 -12.61 3.94 -22.44
N GLU A 40 -13.87 3.60 -22.63
CA GLU A 40 -14.28 2.23 -22.92
C GLU A 40 -13.62 1.72 -24.19
N ASP A 41 -13.20 0.46 -24.18
CA ASP A 41 -12.69 -0.22 -25.35
C ASP A 41 -13.85 -0.73 -26.24
N GLU A 42 -13.50 -1.39 -27.36
CA GLU A 42 -14.47 -1.93 -28.33
C GLU A 42 -15.44 -2.96 -27.71
N ASN A 43 -15.09 -3.53 -26.54
CA ASN A 43 -15.93 -4.50 -25.81
C ASN A 43 -16.72 -3.84 -24.67
N GLY A 44 -16.65 -2.52 -24.51
CA GLY A 44 -17.28 -1.80 -23.41
C GLY A 44 -16.52 -1.94 -22.08
N GLU A 45 -15.29 -2.46 -22.10
CA GLU A 45 -14.47 -2.59 -20.90
C GLU A 45 -13.71 -1.29 -20.63
N ARG A 46 -13.77 -0.85 -19.38
CA ARG A 46 -13.10 0.38 -18.93
C ARG A 46 -11.87 0.04 -18.06
N LYS A 47 -10.70 0.50 -18.48
CA LYS A 47 -9.48 0.38 -17.69
C LYS A 47 -9.31 1.61 -16.79
N VAL A 48 -8.54 1.43 -15.71
CA VAL A 48 -8.24 2.51 -14.76
C VAL A 48 -6.73 2.59 -14.54
N LEU A 49 -6.24 3.81 -14.28
CA LEU A 49 -4.93 3.94 -13.64
C LEU A 49 -5.07 3.47 -12.19
N ARG A 50 -4.21 2.54 -11.78
CA ARG A 50 -4.31 1.94 -10.44
C ARG A 50 -4.08 2.99 -9.35
N THR A 51 -4.95 3.01 -8.37
CA THR A 51 -4.88 3.89 -7.19
C THR A 51 -4.00 3.33 -6.07
N HIS A 52 -3.62 2.04 -6.19
CA HIS A 52 -2.73 1.31 -5.28
C HIS A 52 -2.11 0.12 -6.02
N THR A 53 -1.07 -0.49 -5.45
CA THR A 53 -0.36 -1.62 -6.07
C THR A 53 -0.99 -2.98 -5.79
N SER A 54 -2.03 -3.06 -4.96
CA SER A 54 -2.72 -4.29 -4.53
C SER A 54 -3.24 -5.18 -5.68
N PRO A 55 -3.61 -4.69 -6.88
CA PRO A 55 -3.94 -5.59 -8.00
C PRO A 55 -2.84 -6.58 -8.36
N VAL A 56 -1.58 -6.26 -8.06
CA VAL A 56 -0.46 -7.19 -8.27
C VAL A 56 -0.49 -8.32 -7.22
N GLN A 57 -0.91 -8.04 -6.00
CA GLN A 57 -1.10 -9.05 -4.96
C GLN A 57 -2.13 -10.10 -5.41
N ILE A 58 -3.28 -9.65 -5.96
CA ILE A 58 -4.30 -10.54 -6.52
C ILE A 58 -3.72 -11.42 -7.62
N ARG A 59 -3.05 -10.81 -8.61
CA ARG A 59 -2.42 -11.57 -9.71
C ARG A 59 -1.38 -12.57 -9.23
N THR A 60 -0.70 -12.27 -8.14
CA THR A 60 0.29 -13.17 -7.55
C THR A 60 -0.38 -14.37 -6.89
N MET A 61 -1.42 -14.14 -6.08
CA MET A 61 -2.21 -15.21 -5.44
C MET A 61 -2.94 -16.09 -6.45
N GLU A 62 -3.41 -15.52 -7.57
CA GLU A 62 -4.05 -16.30 -8.66
C GLU A 62 -3.06 -17.21 -9.40
N LYS A 63 -1.78 -16.86 -9.43
CA LYS A 63 -0.76 -17.58 -10.24
C LYS A 63 0.15 -18.49 -9.43
N LEU A 64 0.38 -18.14 -8.19
CA LEU A 64 1.34 -18.84 -7.32
C LEU A 64 0.63 -19.41 -6.10
N LYS A 65 1.14 -20.52 -5.61
CA LYS A 65 0.64 -21.18 -4.40
C LYS A 65 1.41 -20.71 -3.16
N PRO A 66 0.77 -20.65 -1.98
CA PRO A 66 1.47 -20.45 -0.72
C PRO A 66 2.58 -21.51 -0.47
N PRO A 67 3.65 -21.15 0.27
CA PRO A 67 3.83 -19.87 0.95
C PRO A 67 4.27 -18.74 0.01
N LEU A 68 3.71 -17.55 0.17
CA LEU A 68 4.02 -16.37 -0.64
C LEU A 68 4.65 -15.28 0.24
N ARG A 69 5.69 -14.62 -0.29
CA ARG A 69 6.29 -13.41 0.28
C ARG A 69 6.65 -12.48 -0.87
N VAL A 70 5.93 -11.38 -0.96
CA VAL A 70 5.99 -10.51 -2.14
C VAL A 70 6.07 -9.05 -1.70
N ILE A 71 6.95 -8.30 -2.36
CA ILE A 71 7.02 -6.84 -2.28
C ILE A 71 6.65 -6.29 -3.65
N VAL A 72 5.77 -5.31 -3.66
CA VAL A 72 5.18 -4.74 -4.88
C VAL A 72 5.40 -3.23 -4.90
N PRO A 73 6.58 -2.75 -5.32
CA PRO A 73 6.77 -1.32 -5.58
C PRO A 73 6.14 -0.93 -6.93
N GLY A 74 5.64 0.31 -7.02
CA GLY A 74 5.13 0.81 -8.28
C GLY A 74 4.46 2.16 -8.20
N ARG A 75 4.25 2.78 -9.36
CA ARG A 75 3.52 4.03 -9.50
C ARG A 75 2.04 3.80 -9.28
N THR A 76 1.41 4.74 -8.60
CA THR A 76 -0.03 4.80 -8.33
C THR A 76 -0.54 6.19 -8.68
N TYR A 77 -1.84 6.29 -8.95
CA TYR A 77 -2.46 7.51 -9.48
C TYR A 77 -3.76 7.77 -8.74
N ARG A 78 -3.94 9.01 -8.27
CA ARG A 78 -5.19 9.47 -7.66
C ARG A 78 -5.52 10.84 -8.23
N SER A 79 -6.78 11.04 -8.56
CA SER A 79 -7.27 12.32 -9.08
C SER A 79 -7.52 13.32 -7.93
N ASP A 80 -6.60 13.39 -6.99
CA ASP A 80 -6.67 14.32 -5.88
C ASP A 80 -5.98 15.64 -6.26
N HIS A 81 -6.70 16.76 -6.15
CA HIS A 81 -6.23 18.09 -6.55
C HIS A 81 -5.97 18.98 -5.32
N ASP A 82 -5.24 18.46 -4.37
CA ASP A 82 -4.84 19.19 -3.18
C ASP A 82 -3.39 19.71 -3.34
N ALA A 83 -3.08 20.83 -2.71
CA ALA A 83 -1.74 21.44 -2.76
C ALA A 83 -0.62 20.57 -2.15
N THR A 84 -0.99 19.50 -1.47
CA THR A 84 -0.08 18.57 -0.77
C THR A 84 0.00 17.19 -1.42
N HIS A 85 -0.80 16.92 -2.47
CA HIS A 85 -0.90 15.63 -3.14
C HIS A 85 -0.49 15.73 -4.61
N SER A 86 0.41 14.85 -5.03
CA SER A 86 0.71 14.64 -6.44
C SER A 86 -0.29 13.64 -7.04
N PRO A 87 -0.80 13.88 -8.26
CA PRO A 87 -1.69 12.95 -8.94
C PRO A 87 -1.01 11.60 -9.25
N MET A 88 0.30 11.53 -9.19
CA MET A 88 1.10 10.32 -9.29
C MET A 88 2.07 10.26 -8.11
N PHE A 89 2.18 9.10 -7.47
CA PHE A 89 3.13 8.84 -6.41
C PHE A 89 3.58 7.37 -6.46
N HIS A 90 4.63 7.03 -5.72
CA HIS A 90 5.11 5.66 -5.63
C HIS A 90 4.60 5.01 -4.35
N GLN A 91 4.12 3.79 -4.48
CA GLN A 91 3.69 2.95 -3.37
C GLN A 91 4.50 1.67 -3.34
N CYS A 92 4.77 1.16 -2.15
CA CYS A 92 5.29 -0.18 -1.94
C CYS A 92 4.31 -0.93 -1.04
N GLU A 93 3.83 -2.08 -1.51
CA GLU A 93 3.04 -3.00 -0.73
C GLU A 93 3.78 -4.30 -0.46
N GLY A 94 3.54 -4.89 0.69
CA GLY A 94 3.99 -6.23 1.05
C GLY A 94 2.82 -7.17 1.25
N LEU A 95 3.00 -8.43 0.84
CA LEU A 95 2.05 -9.53 1.05
C LEU A 95 2.79 -10.75 1.53
N VAL A 96 2.32 -11.34 2.61
CA VAL A 96 2.77 -12.65 3.11
C VAL A 96 1.56 -13.55 3.27
N ILE A 97 1.58 -14.73 2.63
CA ILE A 97 0.57 -15.77 2.78
C ILE A 97 1.26 -17.07 3.19
N GLY A 98 0.71 -17.76 4.15
CA GLY A 98 1.23 -19.04 4.65
C GLY A 98 0.38 -19.60 5.78
N ASP A 99 0.91 -20.64 6.42
CA ASP A 99 0.23 -21.32 7.51
C ASP A 99 0.53 -20.62 8.85
N ASN A 100 -0.45 -20.58 9.72
CA ASN A 100 -0.31 -20.05 11.10
C ASN A 100 0.16 -18.60 11.22
N LEU A 101 -0.03 -17.78 10.20
CA LEU A 101 0.26 -16.36 10.28
C LEU A 101 -0.81 -15.64 11.09
N ASN A 102 -0.39 -14.64 11.87
CA ASN A 102 -1.28 -13.86 12.72
C ASN A 102 -0.78 -12.40 12.86
N MET A 103 -1.55 -11.60 13.57
CA MET A 103 -1.27 -10.18 13.79
C MET A 103 0.07 -9.92 14.50
N SER A 104 0.59 -10.86 15.30
CA SER A 104 1.90 -10.70 15.95
C SER A 104 3.03 -10.76 14.95
N HIS A 105 2.92 -11.60 13.92
CA HIS A 105 3.91 -11.67 12.84
C HIS A 105 3.93 -10.36 12.02
N LEU A 106 2.75 -9.80 11.70
CA LEU A 106 2.65 -8.50 11.05
C LEU A 106 3.28 -7.41 11.90
N LYS A 107 2.92 -7.33 13.19
CA LYS A 107 3.45 -6.33 14.11
C LYS A 107 4.97 -6.42 14.23
N GLY A 108 5.51 -7.62 14.45
CA GLY A 108 6.96 -7.83 14.53
C GLY A 108 7.67 -7.36 13.27
N CYS A 109 7.20 -7.79 12.09
CA CYS A 109 7.76 -7.39 10.80
C CYS A 109 7.79 -5.86 10.62
N LEU A 110 6.70 -5.17 10.96
CA LEU A 110 6.62 -3.72 10.77
C LEU A 110 7.39 -2.92 11.82
N ILE A 111 7.47 -3.39 13.05
CA ILE A 111 8.30 -2.78 14.09
C ILE A 111 9.78 -2.87 13.69
N ASP A 112 10.25 -4.04 13.27
CA ASP A 112 11.62 -4.23 12.81
C ASP A 112 11.92 -3.38 11.58
N PHE A 113 11.00 -3.33 10.62
CA PHE A 113 11.12 -2.44 9.46
C PHE A 113 11.30 -0.98 9.89
N CYS A 114 10.44 -0.47 10.76
CA CYS A 114 10.49 0.93 11.19
C CYS A 114 11.82 1.26 11.87
N ARG A 115 12.26 0.42 12.80
CA ARG A 115 13.52 0.60 13.52
C ARG A 115 14.72 0.61 12.58
N ILE A 116 14.83 -0.39 11.73
CA ILE A 116 15.92 -0.51 10.75
C ILE A 116 15.90 0.65 9.75
N PHE A 117 14.71 0.95 9.22
CA PHE A 117 14.58 1.98 8.19
C PHE A 117 14.93 3.38 8.72
N PHE A 118 14.43 3.76 9.89
CA PHE A 118 14.72 5.07 10.47
C PHE A 118 16.04 5.11 11.24
N GLY A 119 16.64 3.97 11.56
CA GLY A 119 17.91 3.88 12.31
C GLY A 119 17.76 4.26 13.78
N VAL A 120 16.59 3.98 14.39
CA VAL A 120 16.28 4.27 15.79
C VAL A 120 15.87 2.97 16.47
N ASP A 121 16.73 2.42 17.33
CA ASP A 121 16.54 1.09 17.94
C ASP A 121 15.29 1.00 18.82
N ASP A 122 15.01 2.04 19.61
CA ASP A 122 13.86 2.12 20.50
C ASP A 122 12.70 2.97 19.91
N LEU A 123 12.57 2.99 18.58
CA LEU A 123 11.52 3.76 17.92
C LEU A 123 10.14 3.36 18.44
N PRO A 124 9.37 4.29 19.03
CA PRO A 124 7.99 4.01 19.40
C PRO A 124 7.14 3.77 18.15
N VAL A 125 6.50 2.60 18.08
CA VAL A 125 5.60 2.22 17.01
C VAL A 125 4.23 1.88 17.58
N ARG A 126 3.19 2.50 17.05
CA ARG A 126 1.81 2.32 17.48
C ARG A 126 0.95 1.78 16.34
N PHE A 127 0.10 0.82 16.65
CA PHE A 127 -0.91 0.29 15.74
C PHE A 127 -2.28 0.80 16.18
N ARG A 128 -2.91 1.62 15.34
CA ARG A 128 -4.26 2.11 15.55
C ARG A 128 -5.26 1.26 14.75
N PRO A 129 -6.37 0.80 15.33
CA PRO A 129 -7.44 0.19 14.55
C PRO A 129 -7.88 1.08 13.39
N SER A 130 -8.07 0.47 12.23
CA SER A 130 -8.52 1.12 11.01
C SER A 130 -9.43 0.20 10.21
N TYR A 131 -9.91 0.64 9.07
CA TYR A 131 -10.73 -0.14 8.18
C TYR A 131 -10.21 -0.06 6.74
N PHE A 132 -9.88 -1.24 6.19
CA PHE A 132 -9.64 -1.41 4.76
C PHE A 132 -10.45 -2.61 4.26
N PRO A 133 -11.12 -2.52 3.08
CA PRO A 133 -11.99 -3.61 2.61
C PRO A 133 -11.26 -4.94 2.41
N PHE A 134 -9.96 -4.88 2.14
CA PHE A 134 -9.12 -6.04 1.81
C PHE A 134 -8.37 -6.63 3.00
N THR A 135 -8.47 -6.05 4.19
CA THR A 135 -7.87 -6.57 5.43
C THR A 135 -8.84 -6.58 6.60
N GLU A 136 -8.71 -7.58 7.49
CA GLU A 136 -9.50 -7.72 8.72
C GLU A 136 -8.77 -8.64 9.72
N PRO A 137 -8.33 -8.13 10.90
CA PRO A 137 -8.37 -6.74 11.31
C PRO A 137 -7.40 -5.85 10.52
N SER A 138 -7.73 -4.55 10.44
CA SER A 138 -6.90 -3.53 9.81
C SER A 138 -6.29 -2.61 10.84
N ALA A 139 -5.10 -2.09 10.56
CA ALA A 139 -4.43 -1.12 11.41
C ALA A 139 -3.61 -0.12 10.59
N GLU A 140 -3.65 1.12 11.02
CA GLU A 140 -2.67 2.13 10.63
C GLU A 140 -1.48 2.09 11.57
N VAL A 141 -0.30 2.34 11.05
CA VAL A 141 0.96 2.31 11.80
C VAL A 141 1.52 3.71 11.91
N ASP A 142 1.69 4.14 13.15
CA ASP A 142 2.27 5.43 13.50
C ASP A 142 3.63 5.23 14.16
N ILE A 143 4.54 6.18 13.95
CA ILE A 143 5.83 6.28 14.65
C ILE A 143 5.88 7.51 15.54
N GLY A 144 6.56 7.40 16.67
CA GLY A 144 6.78 8.50 17.60
C GLY A 144 7.73 9.54 17.02
N CYS A 145 7.43 10.81 17.26
CA CYS A 145 8.24 11.95 16.83
C CYS A 145 8.05 13.17 17.75
N SER A 146 8.87 14.19 17.54
CA SER A 146 8.67 15.51 18.09
C SER A 146 8.95 16.59 17.04
N ARG A 147 8.42 17.79 17.30
CA ARG A 147 8.74 19.01 16.52
C ARG A 147 9.36 20.01 17.45
N LYS A 148 10.68 20.13 17.38
CA LYS A 148 11.45 21.13 18.14
C LYS A 148 12.02 22.15 17.17
N SER A 149 11.73 23.44 17.43
CA SER A 149 12.23 24.56 16.60
C SER A 149 11.92 24.46 15.11
N GLY A 150 10.80 23.78 14.77
CA GLY A 150 10.38 23.56 13.37
C GLY A 150 11.01 22.35 12.68
N GLU A 151 11.91 21.66 13.36
CA GLU A 151 12.55 20.44 12.85
C GLU A 151 11.84 19.18 13.38
N LEU A 152 11.60 18.21 12.48
CA LEU A 152 10.99 16.93 12.82
C LEU A 152 12.08 15.95 13.28
N ILE A 153 11.93 15.44 14.51
CA ILE A 153 12.83 14.45 15.09
C ILE A 153 12.07 13.13 15.26
N ILE A 154 12.50 12.10 14.57
CA ILE A 154 11.91 10.75 14.64
C ILE A 154 12.44 10.03 15.89
N GLY A 155 11.53 9.37 16.62
CA GLY A 155 11.86 8.56 17.80
C GLY A 155 11.80 9.31 19.13
N GLU A 156 11.62 10.62 19.11
CA GLU A 156 11.52 11.45 20.31
C GLU A 156 10.15 12.10 20.45
N GLY A 157 9.69 12.27 21.69
CA GLY A 157 8.53 13.09 22.04
C GLY A 157 7.18 12.37 21.97
N ASP A 158 6.11 13.16 22.08
CA ASP A 158 4.75 12.69 22.30
C ASP A 158 3.84 12.78 21.07
N GLU A 159 4.39 13.25 19.94
CA GLU A 159 3.65 13.31 18.68
C GLU A 159 3.73 11.98 17.92
N TRP A 160 2.74 11.77 17.06
CA TRP A 160 2.64 10.55 16.25
C TRP A 160 2.46 10.89 14.78
N LEU A 161 3.18 10.18 13.92
CA LEU A 161 3.07 10.29 12.48
C LEU A 161 2.66 8.95 11.88
N GLU A 162 1.55 8.95 11.16
CA GLU A 162 1.13 7.81 10.36
C GLU A 162 2.09 7.63 9.17
N ILE A 163 2.53 6.39 8.97
CA ILE A 163 3.48 6.04 7.90
C ILE A 163 2.95 5.01 6.92
N LEU A 164 2.07 4.11 7.35
CA LEU A 164 1.54 3.05 6.50
C LEU A 164 0.23 2.45 7.03
N GLY A 165 -0.52 1.84 6.12
CA GLY A 165 -1.66 0.99 6.44
C GLY A 165 -1.30 -0.49 6.36
N SER A 166 -1.94 -1.31 7.20
CA SER A 166 -1.65 -2.75 7.29
C SER A 166 -2.86 -3.55 7.79
N GLY A 167 -2.77 -4.88 7.73
CA GLY A 167 -3.76 -5.76 8.32
C GLY A 167 -3.59 -7.22 7.92
N MET A 168 -4.39 -8.07 8.54
CA MET A 168 -4.53 -9.46 8.10
C MET A 168 -5.35 -9.49 6.82
N VAL A 169 -4.95 -10.31 5.86
CA VAL A 169 -5.68 -10.42 4.58
C VAL A 169 -7.10 -10.91 4.84
N ASN A 170 -8.09 -10.18 4.31
CA ASN A 170 -9.49 -10.55 4.51
C ASN A 170 -9.75 -11.95 3.91
N PRO A 171 -10.42 -12.87 4.63
CA PRO A 171 -10.72 -14.21 4.13
C PRO A 171 -11.40 -14.24 2.75
N ARG A 172 -12.25 -13.26 2.46
CA ARG A 172 -12.91 -13.12 1.14
C ARG A 172 -11.92 -12.86 0.02
N VAL A 173 -10.83 -12.12 0.30
CA VAL A 173 -9.78 -11.87 -0.70
C VAL A 173 -9.05 -13.17 -1.02
N LEU A 174 -8.73 -13.99 -0.01
CA LEU A 174 -8.14 -15.32 -0.23
C LEU A 174 -9.06 -16.20 -1.08
N GLN A 175 -10.35 -16.28 -0.72
CA GLN A 175 -11.37 -17.05 -1.47
C GLN A 175 -11.48 -16.58 -2.93
N ASN A 176 -11.52 -15.26 -3.15
CA ASN A 176 -11.59 -14.68 -4.50
C ASN A 176 -10.36 -15.02 -5.37
N CYS A 177 -9.23 -15.35 -4.72
CA CYS A 177 -7.99 -15.79 -5.38
C CYS A 177 -7.85 -17.32 -5.44
N GLY A 178 -8.87 -18.08 -5.00
CA GLY A 178 -8.86 -19.54 -5.02
C GLY A 178 -8.05 -20.19 -3.90
N LEU A 179 -7.77 -19.46 -2.81
CA LEU A 179 -7.09 -19.96 -1.62
C LEU A 179 -8.11 -20.24 -0.51
N ASP A 180 -7.94 -21.39 0.20
CA ASP A 180 -8.80 -21.72 1.34
C ASP A 180 -8.36 -20.93 2.59
N PRO A 181 -9.20 -20.05 3.15
CA PRO A 181 -8.87 -19.29 4.35
C PRO A 181 -8.80 -20.13 5.64
N ASN A 182 -9.25 -21.38 5.61
CA ASN A 182 -9.07 -22.31 6.73
C ASN A 182 -7.66 -22.92 6.76
N GLU A 183 -7.02 -23.04 5.59
CA GLU A 183 -5.66 -23.55 5.45
C GLU A 183 -4.62 -22.44 5.46
N HIS A 184 -4.93 -21.31 4.85
CA HIS A 184 -3.99 -20.22 4.65
C HIS A 184 -4.46 -18.93 5.30
N GLN A 185 -3.51 -18.21 5.88
CA GLN A 185 -3.68 -16.88 6.41
C GLN A 185 -2.61 -15.97 5.85
N GLY A 186 -2.78 -14.67 6.01
CA GLY A 186 -1.79 -13.74 5.51
C GLY A 186 -1.93 -12.37 6.10
N PHE A 187 -0.92 -11.58 5.89
CA PHE A 187 -0.95 -10.16 6.20
C PHE A 187 -0.42 -9.33 5.04
N ALA A 188 -0.86 -8.10 4.97
CA ALA A 188 -0.43 -7.14 3.98
C ALA A 188 -0.19 -5.77 4.61
N PHE A 189 0.63 -4.97 3.96
CA PHE A 189 0.87 -3.57 4.32
C PHE A 189 1.15 -2.75 3.07
N GLY A 190 0.93 -1.44 3.16
CA GLY A 190 1.21 -0.53 2.05
C GLY A 190 1.63 0.85 2.53
N MET A 191 2.69 1.40 1.91
CA MET A 191 3.25 2.70 2.25
C MET A 191 3.52 3.53 1.00
N GLY A 192 3.34 4.86 1.12
CA GLY A 192 3.80 5.83 0.12
C GLY A 192 5.30 6.05 0.25
N LEU A 193 6.06 5.78 -0.82
CA LEU A 193 7.52 5.83 -0.76
C LEU A 193 8.05 7.25 -0.54
N GLU A 194 7.45 8.23 -1.18
CA GLU A 194 7.83 9.64 -0.98
C GLU A 194 7.64 10.07 0.47
N ARG A 195 6.52 9.65 1.10
CA ARG A 195 6.25 10.02 2.49
C ARG A 195 7.31 9.48 3.45
N VAL A 196 7.64 8.20 3.36
CA VAL A 196 8.67 7.61 4.24
C VAL A 196 10.06 8.16 3.94
N ALA A 197 10.36 8.48 2.67
CA ALA A 197 11.62 9.12 2.28
C ALA A 197 11.72 10.56 2.81
N MET A 198 10.63 11.35 2.70
CA MET A 198 10.57 12.69 3.29
C MET A 198 10.86 12.67 4.78
N LEU A 199 10.23 11.74 5.51
CA LEU A 199 10.44 11.60 6.95
C LEU A 199 11.88 11.19 7.28
N LYS A 200 12.46 10.27 6.52
CA LYS A 200 13.83 9.79 6.73
C LYS A 200 14.90 10.85 6.45
N TYR A 201 14.70 11.64 5.40
CA TYR A 201 15.71 12.59 4.93
C TYR A 201 15.41 14.05 5.32
N GLY A 202 14.33 14.28 6.07
CA GLY A 202 13.94 15.62 6.50
C GLY A 202 13.53 16.54 5.34
N ILE A 203 13.01 15.99 4.23
CA ILE A 203 12.60 16.76 3.07
C ILE A 203 11.17 17.26 3.31
N PRO A 204 10.92 18.58 3.31
CA PRO A 204 9.63 19.12 3.71
C PRO A 204 8.54 19.07 2.60
N ASP A 205 8.92 18.75 1.37
CA ASP A 205 8.06 18.86 0.18
C ASP A 205 8.21 17.64 -0.73
N LEU A 206 7.11 17.22 -1.36
CA LEU A 206 7.10 16.11 -2.32
C LEU A 206 7.63 16.50 -3.71
N ARG A 207 7.50 17.75 -4.09
CA ARG A 207 7.82 18.25 -5.45
C ARG A 207 9.22 17.87 -5.92
N PRO A 208 10.30 17.97 -5.12
CA PRO A 208 11.64 17.59 -5.56
C PRO A 208 11.80 16.14 -6.04
N TYR A 209 10.87 15.25 -5.68
CA TYR A 209 10.89 13.87 -6.16
C TYR A 209 10.35 13.71 -7.59
N PHE A 210 9.67 14.72 -8.12
CA PHE A 210 9.02 14.70 -9.43
C PHE A 210 9.57 15.73 -10.38
N ASP A 211 10.16 16.80 -9.87
CA ASP A 211 10.81 17.83 -10.67
C ASP A 211 12.20 17.32 -11.06
N SER A 212 12.38 17.12 -12.38
CA SER A 212 13.67 16.74 -12.94
C SER A 212 14.53 18.01 -13.08
N GLU A 213 15.28 18.37 -12.06
CA GLU A 213 16.39 19.31 -12.19
C GLU A 213 17.73 18.58 -12.05
#